data_149ce7f367d3502d7893586060b1ed34
#
_entry.id   149ce7f367d3502d7893586060b1ed34
#
_cell.length_a   1.000
_cell.length_b   1.000
_cell.length_c   1.000
_cell.angle_alpha   90.00
_cell.angle_beta   90.00
_cell.angle_gamma   90.00
#
_symmetry.space_group_name_H-M   'P 1'
#
loop_
_entity.id
_entity.type
_entity.pdbx_description
1 polymer ?
#
loop_
_entity_poly.entity_id
_entity_poly.type
_entity_poly.pdbx_seq_one_letter_code
_entity_poly.pdbx_strand_id
1 'polypeptide(L)'
;SYAFIRQNISADLLFNGNNKSNTQDFDHYLRRLGYKFKNESKDCGGYIVLKNKKICLAMDTGSSPNPKYTQDYQSGALSFEIISNGKKLITNCGYYKKNNQNLNEISKSSAAHSTLIIDDNSSCKFIKSKDKLILKTGLKITQKNSVFEKNYWKINAAHDGYLKKFKSIHERNIEFFPEQM
;
A
#
# COMPACT_ATOMS: atom_id res chain seq x y z
N SER A 1 12.91 1.31 -2.95
CA SER A 1 11.62 1.87 -2.56
C SER A 1 11.30 1.67 -1.07
N TYR A 2 11.56 0.47 -0.48
CA TYR A 2 11.32 0.23 0.96
C TYR A 2 12.12 1.18 1.85
N ALA A 3 13.39 1.38 1.55
CA ALA A 3 14.25 2.34 2.26
C ALA A 3 13.70 3.77 2.22
N PHE A 4 13.10 4.15 1.10
CA PHE A 4 12.47 5.46 0.96
C PHE A 4 11.19 5.58 1.82
N ILE A 5 10.36 4.54 1.84
CA ILE A 5 9.13 4.51 2.65
C ILE A 5 9.47 4.58 4.14
N ARG A 6 10.52 3.88 4.57
CA ARG A 6 10.98 3.84 5.97
C ARG A 6 11.60 5.12 6.48
N GLN A 7 12.04 5.99 5.57
CA GLN A 7 12.81 7.17 5.93
C GLN A 7 12.08 8.09 6.92
N ASN A 8 12.71 8.38 8.06
CA ASN A 8 12.21 9.29 9.10
C ASN A 8 10.81 8.96 9.64
N ILE A 9 10.37 7.70 9.52
CA ILE A 9 9.10 7.23 10.04
C ILE A 9 9.40 6.20 11.12
N SER A 10 8.91 6.43 12.34
CA SER A 10 9.08 5.50 13.46
C SER A 10 8.16 4.28 13.40
N ALA A 11 7.28 4.20 12.40
CA ALA A 11 6.33 3.11 12.20
C ALA A 11 6.40 2.57 10.77
N ASP A 12 6.25 1.25 10.63
CA ASP A 12 6.22 0.58 9.33
C ASP A 12 4.89 0.77 8.62
N LEU A 13 4.95 0.98 7.31
CA LEU A 13 3.78 0.91 6.44
C LEU A 13 3.48 -0.55 6.09
N LEU A 14 2.20 -0.94 6.15
CA LEU A 14 1.77 -2.33 6.03
C LEU A 14 1.09 -2.59 4.68
N PHE A 15 1.89 -2.60 3.61
CA PHE A 15 1.43 -2.96 2.26
C PHE A 15 2.05 -4.28 1.80
N ASN A 16 1.31 -5.02 0.98
CA ASN A 16 1.78 -6.14 0.15
C ASN A 16 2.93 -6.97 0.76
N GLY A 17 2.63 -7.73 1.79
CA GLY A 17 3.60 -8.63 2.42
C GLY A 17 4.55 -7.98 3.43
N ASN A 18 4.44 -6.68 3.67
CA ASN A 18 5.26 -6.01 4.67
C ASN A 18 4.69 -6.23 6.08
N ASN A 19 5.54 -6.70 6.98
CA ASN A 19 5.25 -6.88 8.39
C ASN A 19 6.27 -6.11 9.23
N LYS A 20 6.05 -6.04 10.55
CA LYS A 20 7.08 -5.59 11.50
C LYS A 20 8.34 -6.43 11.29
N SER A 21 9.35 -5.85 10.69
CA SER A 21 10.67 -6.43 10.52
C SER A 21 11.65 -5.81 11.52
N ASN A 22 12.79 -6.44 11.72
CA ASN A 22 13.90 -5.81 12.44
C ASN A 22 14.47 -4.68 11.58
N THR A 23 13.90 -3.51 11.74
CA THR A 23 14.16 -2.32 10.95
C THR A 23 15.51 -1.69 11.26
N GLN A 24 16.05 -1.95 12.46
CA GLN A 24 17.37 -1.41 12.87
C GLN A 24 18.49 -2.01 12.04
N ASP A 25 18.50 -3.33 11.83
CA ASP A 25 19.54 -4.00 11.03
C ASP A 25 19.51 -3.53 9.59
N PHE A 26 18.30 -3.33 9.02
CA PHE A 26 18.15 -2.82 7.67
C PHE A 26 18.63 -1.36 7.55
N ASP A 27 18.30 -0.52 8.52
CA ASP A 27 18.76 0.87 8.55
C ASP A 27 20.29 0.95 8.71
N HIS A 28 20.88 0.08 9.55
CA HIS A 28 22.34 -0.05 9.67
C HIS A 28 23.00 -0.51 8.39
N TYR A 29 22.41 -1.48 7.68
CA TYR A 29 22.89 -1.94 6.38
C TYR A 29 22.87 -0.80 5.36
N LEU A 30 21.78 -0.05 5.23
CA LEU A 30 21.69 1.09 4.33
C LEU A 30 22.71 2.18 4.64
N ARG A 31 22.93 2.49 5.92
CA ARG A 31 23.94 3.48 6.34
C ARG A 31 25.36 3.03 5.96
N ARG A 32 25.70 1.74 6.11
CA ARG A 32 26.98 1.20 5.68
C ARG A 32 27.20 1.32 4.16
N LEU A 33 26.13 1.24 3.37
CA LEU A 33 26.17 1.47 1.94
C LEU A 33 26.22 2.96 1.56
N GLY A 34 26.34 3.87 2.53
CA GLY A 34 26.35 5.31 2.28
C GLY A 34 24.99 5.88 1.88
N TYR A 35 23.87 5.13 2.07
CA TYR A 35 22.55 5.61 1.74
C TYR A 35 22.15 6.77 2.66
N LYS A 36 21.87 7.92 2.07
CA LYS A 36 21.38 9.10 2.77
C LYS A 36 19.86 9.18 2.64
N PHE A 37 19.17 9.09 3.76
CA PHE A 37 17.73 9.26 3.79
C PHE A 37 17.36 10.71 3.44
N LYS A 38 16.37 10.86 2.56
CA LYS A 38 15.85 12.17 2.16
C LYS A 38 14.38 12.29 2.54
N ASN A 39 13.96 13.46 2.97
CA ASN A 39 12.56 13.73 3.29
C ASN A 39 11.84 14.30 2.05
N GLU A 40 11.61 13.46 1.08
CA GLU A 40 11.00 13.81 -0.20
C GLU A 40 9.71 13.03 -0.43
N SER A 41 8.74 13.68 -1.05
CA SER A 41 7.56 12.99 -1.60
C SER A 41 7.91 12.35 -2.93
N LYS A 42 7.35 11.18 -3.21
CA LYS A 42 7.70 10.42 -4.41
C LYS A 42 6.60 9.49 -4.88
N ASP A 43 6.51 9.36 -6.22
CA ASP A 43 5.82 8.26 -6.88
C ASP A 43 6.88 7.24 -7.33
N CYS A 44 6.94 6.11 -6.66
CA CYS A 44 7.87 5.06 -7.05
C CYS A 44 7.41 3.66 -6.63
N GLY A 45 7.72 2.68 -7.47
CA GLY A 45 7.47 1.27 -7.16
C GLY A 45 6.00 0.91 -6.95
N GLY A 46 5.07 1.63 -7.57
CA GLY A 46 3.64 1.43 -7.40
C GLY A 46 3.05 2.11 -6.15
N TYR A 47 3.79 3.00 -5.51
CA TYR A 47 3.31 3.76 -4.35
C TYR A 47 3.50 5.25 -4.57
N ILE A 48 2.50 6.04 -4.17
CA ILE A 48 2.66 7.48 -3.97
C ILE A 48 2.88 7.72 -2.48
N VAL A 49 3.98 8.37 -2.14
CA VAL A 49 4.32 8.73 -0.76
C VAL A 49 4.49 10.24 -0.66
N LEU A 50 3.60 10.88 0.06
CA LEU A 50 3.63 12.30 0.36
C LEU A 50 4.00 12.49 1.82
N LYS A 51 5.05 13.25 2.11
CA LYS A 51 5.53 13.40 3.47
C LYS A 51 6.21 14.73 3.76
N ASN A 52 6.08 15.16 4.99
CA ASN A 52 6.86 16.23 5.60
C ASN A 52 7.52 15.73 6.90
N LYS A 53 7.99 16.62 7.76
CA LYS A 53 8.65 16.27 9.03
C LYS A 53 7.73 15.56 10.04
N LYS A 54 6.42 15.81 9.98
CA LYS A 54 5.44 15.32 10.97
C LYS A 54 4.54 14.22 10.40
N ILE A 55 4.24 14.28 9.12
CA ILE A 55 3.17 13.50 8.48
C ILE A 55 3.75 12.71 7.32
N CYS A 56 3.31 11.46 7.19
CA CYS A 56 3.49 10.63 6.02
C CYS A 56 2.13 10.07 5.59
N LEU A 57 1.75 10.33 4.35
CA LEU A 57 0.63 9.70 3.66
C LEU A 57 1.19 8.82 2.55
N ALA A 58 0.87 7.56 2.56
CA ALA A 58 1.27 6.61 1.53
C ALA A 58 0.04 5.91 0.95
N MET A 59 0.00 5.74 -0.37
CA MET A 59 -1.09 5.07 -1.08
C MET A 59 -0.54 4.04 -2.05
N ASP A 60 -1.13 2.85 -2.06
CA ASP A 60 -0.84 1.81 -3.06
C ASP A 60 -1.50 2.18 -4.39
N THR A 61 -0.70 2.51 -5.37
CA THR A 61 -1.10 2.85 -6.74
C THR A 61 -0.46 1.91 -7.76
N GLY A 62 -0.17 0.69 -7.33
CA GLY A 62 0.41 -0.36 -8.16
C GLY A 62 -0.63 -1.23 -8.85
N SER A 63 -0.42 -1.52 -10.14
CA SER A 63 -1.14 -2.60 -10.81
C SER A 63 -0.72 -3.96 -10.25
N SER A 64 -1.58 -4.96 -10.40
CA SER A 64 -1.23 -6.32 -9.99
C SER A 64 0.05 -6.80 -10.66
N PRO A 65 0.95 -7.48 -9.92
CA PRO A 65 2.19 -7.99 -10.47
C PRO A 65 1.95 -9.16 -11.43
N ASN A 66 2.98 -9.53 -12.17
CA ASN A 66 2.96 -10.75 -12.96
C ASN A 66 2.63 -11.97 -12.07
N PRO A 67 1.83 -12.94 -12.54
CA PRO A 67 1.43 -14.12 -11.77
C PRO A 67 2.55 -14.86 -11.03
N LYS A 68 3.76 -14.84 -11.55
CA LYS A 68 4.95 -15.44 -10.91
C LYS A 68 5.34 -14.78 -9.57
N TYR A 69 4.92 -13.52 -9.34
CA TYR A 69 5.31 -12.71 -8.19
C TYR A 69 4.14 -12.34 -7.28
N THR A 70 3.08 -13.17 -7.27
CA THR A 70 1.84 -12.86 -6.55
C THR A 70 1.76 -13.47 -5.16
N GLN A 71 2.80 -14.17 -4.71
CA GLN A 71 2.77 -14.89 -3.43
C GLN A 71 2.43 -13.96 -2.25
N ASP A 72 3.04 -12.78 -2.20
CA ASP A 72 2.86 -11.80 -1.12
C ASP A 72 1.94 -10.64 -1.52
N TYR A 73 1.36 -10.68 -2.73
CA TYR A 73 0.44 -9.67 -3.21
C TYR A 73 -0.92 -9.75 -2.49
N GLN A 74 -1.54 -8.61 -2.26
CA GLN A 74 -2.82 -8.46 -1.58
C GLN A 74 -3.76 -7.58 -2.41
N SER A 75 -5.07 -7.71 -2.20
CA SER A 75 -6.10 -6.87 -2.88
C SER A 75 -6.22 -5.48 -2.24
N GLY A 76 -5.07 -4.83 -2.02
CA GLY A 76 -4.97 -3.54 -1.35
C GLY A 76 -4.84 -2.33 -2.28
N ALA A 77 -5.14 -2.47 -3.58
CA ALA A 77 -5.02 -1.34 -4.49
C ALA A 77 -5.85 -0.14 -4.03
N LEU A 78 -5.28 1.05 -4.14
CA LEU A 78 -5.77 2.32 -3.63
C LEU A 78 -5.99 2.36 -2.10
N SER A 79 -5.50 1.36 -1.35
CA SER A 79 -5.42 1.51 0.10
C SER A 79 -4.36 2.55 0.46
N PHE A 80 -4.54 3.20 1.60
CA PHE A 80 -3.63 4.23 2.06
C PHE A 80 -3.36 4.09 3.56
N GLU A 81 -2.24 4.63 3.99
CA GLU A 81 -1.87 4.75 5.39
C GLU A 81 -1.48 6.19 5.71
N ILE A 82 -1.85 6.64 6.90
CA ILE A 82 -1.45 7.96 7.42
C ILE A 82 -0.73 7.76 8.75
N ILE A 83 0.46 8.34 8.84
CA ILE A 83 1.24 8.43 10.07
C ILE A 83 1.41 9.90 10.39
N SER A 84 1.08 10.31 11.63
CA SER A 84 1.28 11.67 12.14
C SER A 84 2.07 11.63 13.44
N ASN A 85 3.14 12.41 13.53
CA ASN A 85 4.02 12.46 14.70
C ASN A 85 4.45 11.07 15.21
N GLY A 86 4.74 10.15 14.28
CA GLY A 86 5.12 8.77 14.59
C GLY A 86 3.98 7.84 15.00
N LYS A 87 2.73 8.32 15.05
CA LYS A 87 1.55 7.51 15.36
C LYS A 87 0.76 7.19 14.10
N LYS A 88 0.34 5.93 13.96
CA LYS A 88 -0.54 5.51 12.88
C LYS A 88 -1.96 6.00 13.15
N LEU A 89 -2.51 6.77 12.21
CA LEU A 89 -3.91 7.22 12.22
C LEU A 89 -4.79 6.29 11.40
N ILE A 90 -4.32 5.92 10.20
CA ILE A 90 -4.96 4.95 9.31
C ILE A 90 -3.90 3.93 8.93
N THR A 91 -4.24 2.66 9.00
CA THR A 91 -3.32 1.55 8.71
C THR A 91 -4.04 0.38 8.06
N ASN A 92 -3.30 -0.42 7.30
CA ASN A 92 -3.74 -1.72 6.80
C ASN A 92 -3.45 -2.82 7.84
N CYS A 93 -4.07 -4.00 7.68
CA CYS A 93 -3.82 -5.16 8.57
C CYS A 93 -2.41 -5.74 8.42
N GLY A 94 -1.71 -5.45 7.32
CA GLY A 94 -0.46 -6.11 6.96
C GLY A 94 -0.70 -7.51 6.41
N TYR A 95 0.37 -8.30 6.34
CA TYR A 95 0.36 -9.64 5.79
C TYR A 95 0.59 -10.70 6.86
N TYR A 96 -0.23 -11.74 6.87
CA TYR A 96 -0.09 -12.85 7.81
C TYR A 96 0.44 -14.09 7.09
N LYS A 97 1.69 -14.47 7.38
CA LYS A 97 2.40 -15.57 6.69
C LYS A 97 2.46 -16.88 7.50
N LYS A 98 2.07 -16.88 8.77
CA LYS A 98 2.19 -18.04 9.64
C LYS A 98 0.98 -19.00 9.50
N ASN A 99 1.22 -20.26 9.72
CA ASN A 99 0.43 -21.49 9.74
C ASN A 99 -1.12 -21.44 9.95
N ASN A 100 -1.75 -20.28 9.82
CA ASN A 100 -3.19 -20.15 9.87
C ASN A 100 -3.68 -19.68 8.48
N GLN A 101 -4.22 -20.63 7.73
CA GLN A 101 -4.68 -20.40 6.36
C GLN A 101 -5.79 -19.35 6.28
N ASN A 102 -6.70 -19.35 7.25
CA ASN A 102 -7.82 -18.39 7.27
C ASN A 102 -7.32 -16.95 7.41
N LEU A 103 -6.35 -16.70 8.28
CA LEU A 103 -5.75 -15.36 8.44
C LEU A 103 -4.98 -14.93 7.20
N ASN A 104 -4.33 -15.86 6.50
CA ASN A 104 -3.69 -15.57 5.23
C ASN A 104 -4.71 -15.14 4.16
N GLU A 105 -5.82 -15.87 4.05
CA GLU A 105 -6.91 -15.53 3.13
C GLU A 105 -7.52 -14.16 3.45
N ILE A 106 -7.83 -13.90 4.72
CA ILE A 106 -8.35 -12.60 5.18
C ILE A 106 -7.37 -11.47 4.85
N SER A 107 -6.08 -11.64 5.15
CA SER A 107 -5.07 -10.61 4.90
C SER A 107 -4.87 -10.28 3.41
N LYS A 108 -5.27 -11.19 2.49
CA LYS A 108 -5.24 -10.95 1.05
C LYS A 108 -6.49 -10.26 0.51
N SER A 109 -7.57 -10.20 1.29
CA SER A 109 -8.82 -9.57 0.86
C SER A 109 -8.76 -8.04 0.93
N SER A 110 -9.56 -7.35 0.12
CA SER A 110 -9.70 -5.88 0.21
C SER A 110 -10.23 -5.42 1.56
N ALA A 111 -11.01 -6.26 2.26
CA ALA A 111 -11.55 -5.96 3.58
C ALA A 111 -10.47 -5.80 4.67
N ALA A 112 -9.27 -6.35 4.45
CA ALA A 112 -8.13 -6.20 5.36
C ALA A 112 -7.35 -4.89 5.15
N HIS A 113 -7.80 -4.03 4.25
CA HIS A 113 -7.10 -2.83 3.83
C HIS A 113 -8.03 -1.61 3.86
N SER A 114 -7.44 -0.41 3.93
CA SER A 114 -8.16 0.87 3.87
C SER A 114 -8.63 1.20 2.44
N THR A 115 -9.34 0.27 1.78
CA THR A 115 -9.81 0.41 0.41
C THR A 115 -11.27 0.00 0.26
N LEU A 116 -11.83 0.20 -0.94
CA LEU A 116 -13.22 -0.13 -1.25
C LEU A 116 -13.40 -1.64 -1.39
N ILE A 117 -14.50 -2.15 -0.85
CA ILE A 117 -15.09 -3.44 -1.22
C ILE A 117 -16.49 -3.21 -1.78
N ILE A 118 -16.90 -4.03 -2.73
CA ILE A 118 -18.24 -3.97 -3.30
C ILE A 118 -18.89 -5.35 -3.13
N ASP A 119 -19.99 -5.38 -2.39
CA ASP A 119 -20.81 -6.59 -2.24
C ASP A 119 -19.97 -7.82 -1.81
N ASP A 120 -19.14 -7.62 -0.77
CA ASP A 120 -18.17 -8.59 -0.22
C ASP A 120 -17.12 -9.13 -1.21
N ASN A 121 -16.94 -8.42 -2.34
CA ASN A 121 -15.92 -8.80 -3.30
C ASN A 121 -14.68 -7.91 -3.22
N SER A 122 -13.53 -8.56 -3.17
CA SER A 122 -12.23 -7.91 -3.30
C SER A 122 -11.97 -7.45 -4.73
N SER A 123 -11.13 -6.44 -4.88
CA SER A 123 -10.72 -5.90 -6.19
C SER A 123 -9.91 -6.90 -7.03
N CYS A 124 -9.31 -7.92 -6.41
CA CYS A 124 -8.61 -9.02 -7.06
C CYS A 124 -9.21 -10.36 -6.63
N LYS A 125 -9.04 -11.39 -7.47
CA LYS A 125 -9.49 -12.75 -7.15
C LYS A 125 -8.29 -13.66 -6.97
N PHE A 126 -8.21 -14.30 -5.79
CA PHE A 126 -7.28 -15.38 -5.53
C PHE A 126 -7.98 -16.72 -5.63
N ILE A 127 -7.22 -17.76 -5.98
CA ILE A 127 -7.65 -19.16 -5.94
C ILE A 127 -6.62 -19.99 -5.18
N LYS A 128 -7.11 -21.01 -4.52
CA LYS A 128 -6.26 -21.99 -3.85
C LYS A 128 -5.67 -22.94 -4.87
N SER A 129 -4.35 -23.10 -4.86
CA SER A 129 -3.63 -24.09 -5.65
C SER A 129 -2.67 -24.81 -4.73
N LYS A 130 -2.97 -26.08 -4.43
CA LYS A 130 -2.32 -26.83 -3.34
C LYS A 130 -2.44 -26.04 -2.04
N ASP A 131 -1.32 -25.68 -1.40
CA ASP A 131 -1.29 -24.95 -0.13
C ASP A 131 -1.04 -23.43 -0.29
N LYS A 132 -1.17 -22.91 -1.51
CA LYS A 132 -0.89 -21.49 -1.82
C LYS A 132 -2.09 -20.81 -2.45
N LEU A 133 -2.28 -19.53 -2.08
CA LEU A 133 -3.20 -18.65 -2.78
C LEU A 133 -2.47 -17.97 -3.93
N ILE A 134 -2.95 -18.18 -5.13
CA ILE A 134 -2.44 -17.56 -6.35
C ILE A 134 -3.44 -16.56 -6.91
N LEU A 135 -2.95 -15.47 -7.45
CA LEU A 135 -3.76 -14.47 -8.13
C LEU A 135 -4.33 -15.06 -9.43
N LYS A 136 -5.66 -15.18 -9.50
CA LYS A 136 -6.38 -15.59 -10.70
C LYS A 136 -6.74 -14.41 -11.59
N THR A 137 -7.24 -13.33 -10.97
CA THR A 137 -7.63 -12.11 -11.66
C THR A 137 -7.04 -10.93 -10.91
N GLY A 138 -6.16 -10.22 -11.55
CA GLY A 138 -5.57 -8.98 -11.08
C GLY A 138 -6.32 -7.75 -11.60
N LEU A 139 -5.76 -6.59 -11.34
CA LEU A 139 -6.25 -5.28 -11.76
C LEU A 139 -5.14 -4.45 -12.39
N LYS A 140 -5.55 -3.40 -13.11
CA LYS A 140 -4.66 -2.37 -13.64
C LYS A 140 -5.05 -1.01 -13.07
N ILE A 141 -4.06 -0.21 -12.74
CA ILE A 141 -4.25 1.22 -12.48
C ILE A 141 -4.52 1.89 -13.81
N THR A 142 -5.68 2.54 -13.93
CA THR A 142 -6.15 3.20 -15.14
C THR A 142 -5.85 4.69 -15.16
N GLN A 143 -5.73 5.29 -13.97
CA GLN A 143 -5.41 6.70 -13.78
C GLN A 143 -4.56 6.87 -12.53
N LYS A 144 -3.59 7.80 -12.58
CA LYS A 144 -2.77 8.15 -11.44
C LYS A 144 -2.20 9.56 -11.59
N ASN A 145 -2.51 10.45 -10.64
CA ASN A 145 -1.99 11.81 -10.54
C ASN A 145 -1.71 12.15 -9.09
N SER A 146 -0.71 12.99 -8.86
CA SER A 146 -0.45 13.54 -7.52
C SER A 146 0.03 14.98 -7.61
N VAL A 147 -0.39 15.79 -6.63
CA VAL A 147 0.08 17.16 -6.40
C VAL A 147 0.69 17.20 -5.01
N PHE A 148 1.86 17.82 -4.87
CA PHE A 148 2.52 18.01 -3.61
C PHE A 148 3.00 19.46 -3.53
N GLU A 149 2.32 20.22 -2.68
CA GLU A 149 2.64 21.61 -2.37
C GLU A 149 2.84 21.77 -0.85
N LYS A 150 3.34 22.91 -0.41
CA LYS A 150 3.63 23.13 1.01
C LYS A 150 2.41 22.87 1.90
N ASN A 151 1.24 23.36 1.51
CA ASN A 151 0.01 23.35 2.32
C ASN A 151 -1.12 22.52 1.71
N TYR A 152 -0.87 21.85 0.58
CA TYR A 152 -1.89 21.09 -0.12
C TYR A 152 -1.29 19.86 -0.80
N TRP A 153 -1.83 18.70 -0.46
CA TRP A 153 -1.47 17.42 -1.08
C TRP A 153 -2.71 16.81 -1.72
N LYS A 154 -2.54 16.27 -2.92
CA LYS A 154 -3.60 15.55 -3.61
C LYS A 154 -3.06 14.29 -4.23
N ILE A 155 -3.81 13.19 -4.10
CA ILE A 155 -3.62 11.95 -4.84
C ILE A 155 -4.96 11.62 -5.48
N ASN A 156 -4.95 11.40 -6.79
CA ASN A 156 -6.08 10.85 -7.53
C ASN A 156 -5.60 9.61 -8.29
N ALA A 157 -6.27 8.47 -8.08
CA ALA A 157 -5.96 7.24 -8.78
C ALA A 157 -7.20 6.37 -8.96
N ALA A 158 -7.20 5.58 -10.04
CA ALA A 158 -8.30 4.68 -10.37
C ALA A 158 -7.80 3.31 -10.82
N HIS A 159 -8.62 2.27 -10.62
CA HIS A 159 -8.32 0.93 -11.10
C HIS A 159 -9.57 0.20 -11.64
N ASP A 160 -9.34 -0.80 -12.50
CA ASP A 160 -10.35 -1.59 -13.19
C ASP A 160 -10.78 -2.88 -12.45
N GLY A 161 -10.35 -3.10 -11.21
CA GLY A 161 -10.56 -4.35 -10.47
C GLY A 161 -12.03 -4.78 -10.33
N TYR A 162 -12.95 -3.84 -10.37
CA TYR A 162 -14.40 -4.08 -10.29
C TYR A 162 -15.12 -4.04 -11.66
N LEU A 163 -14.40 -3.68 -12.74
CA LEU A 163 -15.00 -3.46 -14.07
C LEU A 163 -15.67 -4.73 -14.62
N LYS A 164 -15.01 -5.88 -14.48
CA LYS A 164 -15.52 -7.13 -15.06
C LYS A 164 -16.83 -7.60 -14.42
N LYS A 165 -16.95 -7.49 -13.09
CA LYS A 165 -18.12 -7.99 -12.34
C LYS A 165 -19.21 -6.94 -12.18
N PHE A 166 -18.83 -5.71 -11.85
CA PHE A 166 -19.76 -4.65 -11.44
C PHE A 166 -19.89 -3.53 -12.50
N LYS A 167 -19.14 -3.63 -13.62
CA LYS A 167 -19.09 -2.59 -14.66
C LYS A 167 -18.67 -1.21 -14.13
N SER A 168 -17.91 -1.20 -13.02
CA SER A 168 -17.52 -0.01 -12.30
C SER A 168 -15.99 0.09 -12.16
N ILE A 169 -15.49 1.30 -12.23
CA ILE A 169 -14.10 1.64 -11.91
C ILE A 169 -14.07 2.21 -10.50
N HIS A 170 -13.13 1.76 -9.68
CA HIS A 170 -12.87 2.39 -8.40
C HIS A 170 -11.91 3.55 -8.60
N GLU A 171 -12.39 4.76 -8.32
CA GLU A 171 -11.57 5.96 -8.24
C GLU A 171 -11.48 6.43 -6.80
N ARG A 172 -10.27 6.83 -6.38
CA ARG A 172 -10.02 7.44 -5.08
C ARG A 172 -9.33 8.76 -5.24
N ASN A 173 -9.91 9.77 -4.63
CA ASN A 173 -9.36 11.10 -4.51
C ASN A 173 -9.09 11.41 -3.04
N ILE A 174 -7.84 11.73 -2.70
CA ILE A 174 -7.42 12.15 -1.36
C ILE A 174 -6.90 13.57 -1.49
N GLU A 175 -7.53 14.48 -0.75
CA GLU A 175 -7.04 15.85 -0.56
C GLU A 175 -6.66 16.00 0.91
N PHE A 176 -5.50 16.57 1.16
CA PHE A 176 -4.94 16.65 2.48
C PHE A 176 -4.25 17.99 2.71
N PHE A 177 -4.55 18.61 3.85
CA PHE A 177 -4.04 19.93 4.23
C PHE A 177 -3.13 19.78 5.47
N PRO A 178 -1.81 19.62 5.29
CA PRO A 178 -0.91 19.26 6.39
C PRO A 178 -0.77 20.30 7.50
N GLU A 179 -1.18 21.53 7.29
CA GLU A 179 -1.15 22.59 8.32
C GLU A 179 -2.38 22.59 9.23
N GLN A 180 -3.43 21.84 8.88
CA GLN A 180 -4.67 21.76 9.65
C GLN A 180 -4.68 20.60 10.67
N MET A 181 -3.56 19.90 10.85
CA MET A 181 -3.42 18.77 11.77
C MET A 181 -2.44 19.01 12.91
#